data_09fa02fc1d7317560d3ae287ace9e5d9
#
_entry.id   09fa02fc1d7317560d3ae287ace9e5d9
#
_cell.length_a   1.000
_cell.length_b   1.000
_cell.length_c   1.000
_cell.angle_alpha   90.00
_cell.angle_beta   90.00
_cell.angle_gamma   90.00
#
_symmetry.space_group_name_H-M   'P 1'
#
loop_
_entity.id
_entity.type
_entity.pdbx_description
1 polymer ?
#
loop_
_entity_poly.entity_id
_entity_poly.type
_entity_poly.pdbx_seq_one_letter_code
_entity_poly.pdbx_strand_id
1 'polypeptide(L)'
;VARSASLCAEQEQLLDEMLAAELASLVAEDGSLAIAPLTSMSSPRRAALLRRWLAGQQAPMPAREVPERLWHEVALAREDASPCLRLGEFTVRRFQQRLYWVRYVPGQTDSVQRWSDWRQPLRLADGLGELVLQPGGRLRPPPADEPVTVRFRASGHLHIVGRHGGRKLKKIWQELGVAPWRRDTTPLLFYGETPIAAADDLFVTNEGEVKDGEGVSLAWRKTGG
;
A
#
# COMPACT_ATOMS: atom_id res chain seq x y z
N VAL A 1 25.82 -30.48 -33.27
CA VAL A 1 24.49 -30.02 -32.74
C VAL A 1 24.49 -30.01 -31.23
N ALA A 2 24.95 -31.07 -30.53
CA ALA A 2 24.93 -31.15 -29.07
C ALA A 2 25.81 -30.08 -28.35
N ARG A 3 26.98 -29.73 -28.90
CA ARG A 3 27.89 -28.71 -28.36
C ARG A 3 27.28 -27.30 -28.41
N SER A 4 26.58 -26.98 -29.50
CA SER A 4 25.93 -25.67 -29.64
C SER A 4 24.78 -25.50 -28.66
N ALA A 5 23.97 -26.55 -28.43
CA ALA A 5 22.88 -26.52 -27.44
C ALA A 5 23.39 -26.37 -26.01
N SER A 6 24.51 -27.07 -25.67
CA SER A 6 25.15 -26.94 -24.35
C SER A 6 25.70 -25.53 -24.13
N LEU A 7 26.34 -24.93 -25.13
CA LEU A 7 26.87 -23.58 -25.04
C LEU A 7 25.76 -22.54 -24.90
N CYS A 8 24.66 -22.69 -25.62
CA CYS A 8 23.47 -21.82 -25.45
C CYS A 8 22.88 -21.90 -24.03
N ALA A 9 22.78 -23.13 -23.48
CA ALA A 9 22.29 -23.32 -22.11
C ALA A 9 23.20 -22.67 -21.06
N GLU A 10 24.50 -22.75 -21.21
CA GLU A 10 25.49 -22.11 -20.36
C GLU A 10 25.37 -20.56 -20.43
N GLN A 11 25.19 -20.03 -21.64
CA GLN A 11 24.99 -18.59 -21.84
C GLN A 11 23.68 -18.09 -21.21
N GLU A 12 22.61 -18.86 -21.37
CA GLU A 12 21.32 -18.55 -20.72
C GLU A 12 21.46 -18.55 -19.21
N GLN A 13 22.13 -19.53 -18.62
CA GLN A 13 22.38 -19.60 -17.19
C GLN A 13 23.21 -18.41 -16.70
N LEU A 14 24.29 -18.06 -17.40
CA LEU A 14 25.12 -16.92 -17.04
C LEU A 14 24.33 -15.61 -17.09
N LEU A 15 23.51 -15.43 -18.13
CA LEU A 15 22.66 -14.26 -18.27
C LEU A 15 21.64 -14.18 -17.14
N ASP A 16 21.03 -15.30 -16.77
CA ASP A 16 20.11 -15.41 -15.65
C ASP A 16 20.75 -15.01 -14.31
N GLU A 17 21.96 -15.50 -14.06
CA GLU A 17 22.71 -15.15 -12.85
C GLU A 17 23.03 -13.66 -12.79
N MET A 18 23.45 -13.07 -13.91
CA MET A 18 23.74 -11.63 -13.99
C MET A 18 22.50 -10.78 -13.79
N LEU A 19 21.38 -11.14 -14.40
CA LEU A 19 20.10 -10.43 -14.24
C LEU A 19 19.56 -10.57 -12.82
N ALA A 20 19.69 -11.73 -12.19
CA ALA A 20 19.28 -11.95 -10.83
C ALA A 20 20.05 -11.07 -9.83
N ALA A 21 21.37 -10.97 -9.99
CA ALA A 21 22.22 -10.13 -9.16
C ALA A 21 21.89 -8.63 -9.36
N GLU A 22 21.70 -8.21 -10.60
CA GLU A 22 21.31 -6.84 -10.92
C GLU A 22 19.95 -6.49 -10.35
N LEU A 23 18.95 -7.35 -10.51
CA LEU A 23 17.62 -7.13 -9.96
C LEU A 23 17.65 -7.01 -8.43
N ALA A 24 18.41 -7.86 -7.75
CA ALA A 24 18.56 -7.80 -6.29
C ALA A 24 19.05 -6.45 -5.80
N SER A 25 19.91 -5.76 -6.59
CA SER A 25 20.39 -4.41 -6.26
C SER A 25 19.34 -3.31 -6.45
N LEU A 26 18.28 -3.58 -7.23
CA LEU A 26 17.24 -2.61 -7.58
C LEU A 26 15.97 -2.77 -6.75
N VAL A 27 15.78 -3.90 -6.10
CA VAL A 27 14.61 -4.24 -5.30
C VAL A 27 14.86 -3.88 -3.84
N ALA A 28 13.94 -3.12 -3.25
CA ALA A 28 13.99 -2.79 -1.83
C ALA A 28 13.41 -3.92 -0.97
N GLU A 29 13.56 -3.79 0.34
CA GLU A 29 13.07 -4.76 1.32
C GLU A 29 11.55 -5.00 1.22
N ASP A 30 10.79 -3.96 0.84
CA ASP A 30 9.35 -4.04 0.60
C ASP A 30 8.95 -4.68 -0.74
N GLY A 31 9.91 -5.15 -1.52
CA GLY A 31 9.70 -5.76 -2.84
C GLY A 31 9.54 -4.75 -3.99
N SER A 32 9.58 -3.46 -3.72
CA SER A 32 9.43 -2.43 -4.76
C SER A 32 10.69 -2.31 -5.62
N LEU A 33 10.51 -1.95 -6.90
CA LEU A 33 11.55 -1.85 -7.90
C LEU A 33 11.89 -0.39 -8.21
N ALA A 34 13.16 -0.02 -8.14
CA ALA A 34 13.62 1.31 -8.51
C ALA A 34 13.46 1.59 -10.01
N ILE A 35 12.90 2.75 -10.36
CA ILE A 35 12.68 3.16 -11.77
C ILE A 35 13.92 3.82 -12.36
N ALA A 36 14.57 4.71 -11.62
CA ALA A 36 15.67 5.53 -12.15
C ALA A 36 16.80 4.73 -12.83
N PRO A 37 17.31 3.63 -12.26
CA PRO A 37 18.34 2.83 -12.91
C PRO A 37 17.88 2.20 -14.23
N LEU A 38 16.58 1.95 -14.40
CA LEU A 38 16.03 1.35 -15.61
C LEU A 38 16.02 2.31 -16.80
N THR A 39 16.03 3.60 -16.57
CA THR A 39 15.92 4.63 -17.63
C THR A 39 17.09 4.64 -18.59
N SER A 40 18.29 4.32 -18.11
CA SER A 40 19.53 4.28 -18.91
C SER A 40 19.81 2.92 -19.54
N MET A 41 18.98 1.94 -19.31
CA MET A 41 19.16 0.59 -19.85
C MET A 41 18.56 0.45 -21.25
N SER A 42 19.08 -0.51 -22.03
CA SER A 42 18.46 -0.90 -23.29
C SER A 42 17.07 -1.51 -23.06
N SER A 43 16.19 -1.39 -24.06
CA SER A 43 14.85 -1.97 -23.96
C SER A 43 14.85 -3.48 -23.67
N PRO A 44 15.72 -4.31 -24.29
CA PRO A 44 15.77 -5.74 -23.98
C PRO A 44 16.19 -6.02 -22.51
N ARG A 45 17.20 -5.29 -22.01
CA ARG A 45 17.68 -5.45 -20.62
C ARG A 45 16.62 -5.06 -19.63
N ARG A 46 15.99 -3.92 -19.84
CA ARG A 46 14.87 -3.43 -19.00
C ARG A 46 13.70 -4.39 -19.01
N ALA A 47 13.28 -4.88 -20.18
CA ALA A 47 12.20 -5.86 -20.29
C ALA A 47 12.52 -7.17 -19.56
N ALA A 48 13.75 -7.64 -19.64
CA ALA A 48 14.18 -8.84 -18.93
C ALA A 48 14.13 -8.67 -17.41
N LEU A 49 14.56 -7.51 -16.89
CA LEU A 49 14.49 -7.19 -15.46
C LEU A 49 13.05 -7.04 -14.97
N LEU A 50 12.18 -6.39 -15.73
CA LEU A 50 10.76 -6.24 -15.39
C LEU A 50 10.06 -7.61 -15.36
N ARG A 51 10.33 -8.49 -16.29
CA ARG A 51 9.81 -9.86 -16.26
C ARG A 51 10.26 -10.63 -15.03
N ARG A 52 11.53 -10.54 -14.68
CA ARG A 52 12.09 -11.19 -13.51
C ARG A 52 11.48 -10.66 -12.23
N TRP A 53 11.28 -9.35 -12.14
CA TRP A 53 10.63 -8.73 -10.99
C TRP A 53 9.20 -9.24 -10.83
N LEU A 54 8.41 -9.29 -11.91
CA LEU A 54 7.05 -9.84 -11.90
C LEU A 54 7.04 -11.33 -11.52
N ALA A 55 7.97 -12.12 -12.05
CA ALA A 55 8.09 -13.54 -11.69
C ALA A 55 8.38 -13.72 -10.19
N GLY A 56 9.22 -12.88 -9.61
CA GLY A 56 9.50 -12.86 -8.18
C GLY A 56 8.30 -12.52 -7.30
N GLN A 57 7.29 -11.85 -7.86
CA GLN A 57 6.02 -11.58 -7.19
C GLN A 57 5.00 -12.72 -7.35
N GLN A 58 5.41 -13.86 -7.87
CA GLN A 58 4.52 -14.97 -8.21
C GLN A 58 3.41 -14.60 -9.21
N ALA A 59 3.63 -13.56 -9.98
CA ALA A 59 2.74 -13.19 -11.06
C ALA A 59 2.65 -14.32 -12.11
N PRO A 60 1.48 -14.53 -12.73
CA PRO A 60 1.41 -15.39 -13.90
C PRO A 60 2.38 -14.88 -14.97
N MET A 61 2.95 -15.80 -15.76
CA MET A 61 3.88 -15.42 -16.83
C MET A 61 3.27 -14.29 -17.67
N PRO A 62 3.86 -13.10 -17.68
CA PRO A 62 3.27 -11.99 -18.39
C PRO A 62 3.35 -12.19 -19.90
N ALA A 63 2.32 -11.75 -20.61
CA ALA A 63 2.37 -11.69 -22.06
C ALA A 63 3.57 -10.85 -22.54
N ARG A 64 4.03 -11.10 -23.75
CA ARG A 64 5.27 -10.51 -24.26
C ARG A 64 5.30 -8.98 -24.22
N GLU A 65 4.16 -8.34 -24.43
CA GLU A 65 3.99 -6.89 -24.46
C GLU A 65 3.92 -6.25 -23.07
N VAL A 66 3.71 -7.00 -22.00
CA VAL A 66 3.50 -6.46 -20.64
C VAL A 66 4.69 -5.62 -20.14
N PRO A 67 5.96 -6.03 -20.30
CA PRO A 67 7.07 -5.19 -19.83
C PRO A 67 7.13 -3.82 -20.51
N GLU A 68 6.87 -3.75 -21.82
CA GLU A 68 6.83 -2.48 -22.55
C GLU A 68 5.65 -1.60 -22.13
N ARG A 69 4.47 -2.19 -21.97
CA ARG A 69 3.30 -1.48 -21.45
C ARG A 69 3.53 -0.96 -20.04
N LEU A 70 4.10 -1.77 -19.17
CA LEU A 70 4.42 -1.38 -17.81
C LEU A 70 5.38 -0.20 -17.79
N TRP A 71 6.41 -0.24 -18.64
CA TRP A 71 7.37 0.84 -18.76
C TRP A 71 6.72 2.15 -19.24
N HIS A 72 5.97 2.11 -20.33
CA HIS A 72 5.38 3.31 -20.91
C HIS A 72 4.15 3.82 -20.15
N GLU A 73 3.30 2.94 -19.68
CA GLU A 73 2.03 3.33 -19.05
C GLU A 73 2.19 3.64 -17.54
N VAL A 74 3.14 3.01 -16.86
CA VAL A 74 3.31 3.15 -15.42
C VAL A 74 4.62 3.86 -15.05
N ALA A 75 5.75 3.31 -15.44
CA ALA A 75 7.06 3.83 -15.02
C ALA A 75 7.34 5.24 -15.55
N LEU A 76 6.98 5.54 -16.80
CA LEU A 76 7.15 6.85 -17.43
C LEU A 76 5.94 7.78 -17.29
N ALA A 77 4.92 7.38 -16.57
CA ALA A 77 3.76 8.23 -16.35
C ALA A 77 4.13 9.51 -15.59
N ARG A 78 3.31 10.56 -15.74
CA ARG A 78 3.51 11.82 -15.05
C ARG A 78 3.37 11.65 -13.55
N GLU A 79 4.07 12.48 -12.77
CA GLU A 79 4.04 12.40 -11.30
C GLU A 79 2.66 12.67 -10.70
N ASP A 80 1.86 13.50 -11.34
CA ASP A 80 0.51 13.83 -10.92
C ASP A 80 -0.54 12.78 -11.32
N ALA A 81 -0.17 11.85 -12.19
CA ALA A 81 -1.00 10.71 -12.55
C ALA A 81 -0.93 9.63 -11.44
N SER A 82 -1.98 8.84 -11.35
CA SER A 82 -1.99 7.63 -10.52
C SER A 82 -1.98 6.41 -11.44
N PRO A 83 -0.84 6.13 -12.10
CA PRO A 83 -0.78 5.09 -13.12
C PRO A 83 -1.00 3.72 -12.51
N CYS A 84 -1.72 2.87 -13.23
CA CYS A 84 -2.08 1.54 -12.79
C CYS A 84 -2.17 0.62 -13.99
N LEU A 85 -1.43 -0.48 -13.96
CA LEU A 85 -1.58 -1.58 -14.90
C LEU A 85 -2.10 -2.79 -14.17
N ARG A 86 -3.29 -3.26 -14.56
CA ARG A 86 -3.90 -4.43 -13.92
C ARG A 86 -3.44 -5.72 -14.58
N LEU A 87 -3.01 -6.67 -13.74
CA LEU A 87 -2.58 -8.01 -14.11
C LEU A 87 -3.32 -9.03 -13.21
N GLY A 88 -4.52 -9.44 -13.63
CA GLY A 88 -5.35 -10.33 -12.84
C GLY A 88 -5.88 -9.66 -11.56
N GLU A 89 -5.60 -10.27 -10.42
CA GLU A 89 -5.99 -9.75 -9.11
C GLU A 89 -5.02 -8.69 -8.55
N PHE A 90 -3.95 -8.41 -9.27
CA PHE A 90 -2.91 -7.47 -8.85
C PHE A 90 -2.80 -6.29 -9.82
N THR A 91 -2.12 -5.28 -9.36
CA THR A 91 -1.80 -4.08 -10.13
C THR A 91 -0.33 -3.73 -9.94
N VAL A 92 0.27 -3.19 -11.00
CA VAL A 92 1.55 -2.49 -10.90
C VAL A 92 1.26 -1.01 -10.80
N ARG A 93 1.80 -0.37 -9.78
CA ARG A 93 1.60 1.05 -9.48
C ARG A 93 2.93 1.74 -9.25
N ARG A 94 2.94 3.05 -9.49
CA ARG A 94 4.10 3.90 -9.25
C ARG A 94 3.87 4.84 -8.08
N PHE A 95 4.87 4.91 -7.21
CA PHE A 95 4.91 5.89 -6.13
C PHE A 95 6.36 6.18 -5.75
N GLN A 96 6.71 7.48 -5.59
CA GLN A 96 8.05 7.92 -5.20
C GLN A 96 9.19 7.27 -6.01
N GLN A 97 9.07 7.27 -7.32
CA GLN A 97 10.06 6.73 -8.25
C GLN A 97 10.33 5.22 -8.11
N ARG A 98 9.35 4.49 -7.62
CA ARG A 98 9.41 3.04 -7.50
C ARG A 98 8.15 2.37 -8.06
N LEU A 99 8.29 1.14 -8.53
CA LEU A 99 7.18 0.29 -8.95
C LEU A 99 6.79 -0.65 -7.81
N TYR A 100 5.48 -0.80 -7.62
CA TYR A 100 4.88 -1.63 -6.58
C TYR A 100 3.96 -2.67 -7.17
N TRP A 101 4.06 -3.90 -6.68
CA TRP A 101 3.10 -4.97 -6.95
C TRP A 101 2.06 -4.97 -5.85
N VAL A 102 0.82 -4.60 -6.18
CA VAL A 102 -0.24 -4.36 -5.19
C VAL A 102 -1.47 -5.16 -5.55
N ARG A 103 -2.02 -5.91 -4.59
CA ARG A 103 -3.31 -6.55 -4.78
C ARG A 103 -4.38 -5.50 -5.05
N TYR A 104 -5.19 -5.76 -6.07
CA TYR A 104 -6.32 -4.88 -6.36
C TYR A 104 -7.38 -5.00 -5.26
N VAL A 105 -7.71 -3.89 -4.64
CA VAL A 105 -8.81 -3.77 -3.68
C VAL A 105 -9.71 -2.64 -4.16
N PRO A 106 -11.02 -2.86 -4.25
CA PRO A 106 -11.96 -1.78 -4.57
C PRO A 106 -11.82 -0.64 -3.56
N GLY A 107 -11.94 0.61 -4.03
CA GLY A 107 -11.94 1.79 -3.16
C GLY A 107 -13.11 1.72 -2.16
N GLN A 108 -12.83 2.05 -0.90
CA GLN A 108 -13.80 1.99 0.20
C GLN A 108 -14.35 3.37 0.60
N THR A 109 -14.12 4.40 -0.22
CA THR A 109 -14.39 5.81 0.12
C THR A 109 -15.78 6.07 0.68
N ASP A 110 -16.81 5.41 0.18
CA ASP A 110 -18.18 5.57 0.62
C ASP A 110 -18.64 4.53 1.65
N SER A 111 -17.75 3.62 2.05
CA SER A 111 -18.06 2.59 3.02
C SER A 111 -18.10 3.16 4.43
N VAL A 112 -19.16 2.83 5.16
CA VAL A 112 -19.31 3.11 6.59
C VAL A 112 -19.71 1.81 7.27
N GLN A 113 -18.89 1.34 8.19
CA GLN A 113 -19.13 0.10 8.91
C GLN A 113 -19.33 0.39 10.39
N ARG A 114 -20.44 -0.05 10.96
CA ARG A 114 -20.72 0.12 12.38
C ARG A 114 -19.98 -0.91 13.20
N TRP A 115 -19.36 -0.48 14.30
CA TRP A 115 -18.69 -1.36 15.26
C TRP A 115 -19.52 -1.44 16.54
N SER A 116 -20.47 -2.37 16.57
CA SER A 116 -21.48 -2.45 17.64
C SER A 116 -20.92 -2.84 18.99
N ASP A 117 -19.95 -3.75 19.03
CA ASP A 117 -19.21 -4.11 20.23
C ASP A 117 -17.72 -3.95 20.00
N TRP A 118 -17.20 -2.81 20.37
CA TRP A 118 -15.78 -2.48 20.15
C TRP A 118 -14.81 -3.35 20.97
N ARG A 119 -15.30 -4.11 21.94
CA ARG A 119 -14.51 -5.07 22.69
C ARG A 119 -14.20 -6.34 21.89
N GLN A 120 -14.95 -6.57 20.82
CA GLN A 120 -14.73 -7.66 19.88
C GLN A 120 -14.06 -7.14 18.60
N PRO A 121 -13.27 -7.98 17.91
CA PRO A 121 -12.72 -7.58 16.62
C PRO A 121 -13.79 -7.23 15.60
N LEU A 122 -13.52 -6.21 14.78
CA LEU A 122 -14.36 -5.84 13.64
C LEU A 122 -13.75 -6.37 12.35
N ARG A 123 -14.43 -7.26 11.68
CA ARG A 123 -14.01 -7.74 10.36
C ARG A 123 -14.38 -6.72 9.30
N LEU A 124 -13.39 -6.28 8.54
CA LEU A 124 -13.56 -5.34 7.44
C LEU A 124 -13.98 -6.06 6.14
N ALA A 125 -14.73 -5.34 5.30
CA ALA A 125 -15.12 -5.83 3.98
C ALA A 125 -13.91 -5.99 3.04
N ASP A 126 -14.12 -6.67 1.91
CA ASP A 126 -13.17 -6.83 0.80
C ASP A 126 -11.77 -7.34 1.19
N GLY A 127 -11.71 -8.18 2.22
CA GLY A 127 -10.47 -8.81 2.63
C GLY A 127 -9.47 -7.86 3.28
N LEU A 128 -9.90 -6.68 3.75
CA LEU A 128 -9.02 -5.72 4.43
C LEU A 128 -8.57 -6.16 5.83
N GLY A 129 -9.03 -7.31 6.31
CA GLY A 129 -8.64 -7.84 7.60
C GLY A 129 -9.59 -7.44 8.72
N GLU A 130 -9.06 -7.25 9.92
CA GLU A 130 -9.86 -6.90 11.10
C GLU A 130 -9.21 -5.78 11.92
N LEU A 131 -10.05 -5.00 12.57
CA LEU A 131 -9.65 -3.99 13.55
C LEU A 131 -9.89 -4.49 14.96
N VAL A 132 -8.98 -4.15 15.85
CA VAL A 132 -9.06 -4.47 17.28
C VAL A 132 -8.71 -3.21 18.07
N LEU A 133 -9.53 -2.87 19.08
CA LEU A 133 -9.15 -1.92 20.10
C LEU A 133 -8.54 -2.66 21.27
N GLN A 134 -7.29 -2.35 21.59
CA GLN A 134 -6.50 -3.01 22.63
C GLN A 134 -6.28 -2.03 23.81
N PRO A 135 -6.25 -2.53 25.06
CA PRO A 135 -5.88 -1.72 26.21
C PRO A 135 -4.46 -1.14 26.08
N GLY A 136 -4.24 0.02 26.63
CA GLY A 136 -2.94 0.69 26.63
C GLY A 136 -2.64 1.39 25.32
N GLY A 137 -2.89 2.67 25.22
CA GLY A 137 -2.64 3.46 24.03
C GLY A 137 -3.05 4.92 24.24
N ARG A 138 -3.00 5.69 23.17
CA ARG A 138 -3.23 7.14 23.19
C ARG A 138 -4.68 7.54 22.89
N LEU A 139 -5.53 6.60 22.50
CA LEU A 139 -6.91 6.90 22.15
C LEU A 139 -7.79 6.86 23.39
N ARG A 140 -8.71 7.80 23.50
CA ARG A 140 -9.79 7.69 24.49
C ARG A 140 -10.69 6.50 24.14
N PRO A 141 -11.15 5.74 25.14
CA PRO A 141 -12.07 4.64 24.87
C PRO A 141 -13.37 5.15 24.24
N PRO A 142 -14.07 4.31 23.45
CA PRO A 142 -15.36 4.66 22.89
C PRO A 142 -16.38 5.04 23.98
N PRO A 143 -17.06 6.19 23.83
CA PRO A 143 -18.11 6.57 24.78
C PRO A 143 -19.36 5.69 24.62
N ALA A 144 -20.14 5.55 25.68
CA ALA A 144 -21.33 4.70 25.68
C ALA A 144 -22.49 5.28 24.86
N ASP A 145 -22.50 6.58 24.68
CA ASP A 145 -23.59 7.36 24.07
C ASP A 145 -23.37 7.73 22.60
N GLU A 146 -22.21 7.43 22.06
CA GLU A 146 -21.91 7.70 20.66
C GLU A 146 -21.66 6.39 19.87
N PRO A 147 -22.17 6.28 18.64
CA PRO A 147 -21.87 5.11 17.81
C PRO A 147 -20.41 5.11 17.38
N VAL A 148 -19.81 3.92 17.39
CA VAL A 148 -18.47 3.69 16.83
C VAL A 148 -18.62 3.22 15.38
N THR A 149 -17.96 3.91 14.47
CA THR A 149 -17.96 3.54 13.06
C THR A 149 -16.53 3.54 12.49
N VAL A 150 -16.35 2.78 11.42
CA VAL A 150 -15.15 2.77 10.62
C VAL A 150 -15.48 3.30 9.24
N ARG A 151 -14.74 4.30 8.82
CA ARG A 151 -14.90 4.99 7.54
C ARG A 151 -13.56 5.08 6.83
N PHE A 152 -13.56 5.47 5.56
CA PHE A 152 -12.33 5.56 4.74
C PHE A 152 -12.11 6.97 4.17
N ARG A 153 -12.92 7.92 4.60
CA ARG A 153 -12.75 9.34 4.30
C ARG A 153 -13.16 10.19 5.49
N ALA A 154 -12.64 11.39 5.55
CA ALA A 154 -13.03 12.41 6.51
C ALA A 154 -13.06 13.77 5.80
N SER A 155 -14.08 14.57 6.06
CA SER A 155 -14.23 15.92 5.52
C SER A 155 -13.73 16.97 6.52
N GLY A 156 -13.51 18.18 6.01
CA GLY A 156 -13.06 19.29 6.84
C GLY A 156 -11.58 19.24 7.20
N HIS A 157 -11.21 19.95 8.24
CA HIS A 157 -9.85 20.02 8.76
C HIS A 157 -9.73 19.18 10.02
N LEU A 158 -8.75 18.29 10.03
CA LEU A 158 -8.42 17.44 11.17
C LEU A 158 -7.27 18.05 11.96
N HIS A 159 -7.41 18.10 13.27
CA HIS A 159 -6.36 18.56 14.19
C HIS A 159 -5.66 17.34 14.78
N ILE A 160 -4.40 17.14 14.40
CA ILE A 160 -3.63 15.97 14.80
C ILE A 160 -2.74 16.29 15.98
N VAL A 161 -2.67 15.36 16.93
CA VAL A 161 -1.79 15.44 18.10
C VAL A 161 -0.34 15.70 17.68
N GLY A 162 0.28 16.68 18.32
CA GLY A 162 1.66 17.07 18.04
C GLY A 162 1.87 17.97 16.82
N ARG A 163 0.80 18.42 16.17
CA ARG A 163 0.88 19.32 15.02
C ARG A 163 0.01 20.56 15.20
N HIS A 164 0.52 21.69 14.73
CA HIS A 164 -0.22 22.95 14.75
C HIS A 164 -1.15 23.08 13.53
N GLY A 165 -2.36 23.59 13.80
CA GLY A 165 -3.35 23.86 12.76
C GLY A 165 -4.04 22.62 12.19
N GLY A 166 -5.23 22.85 11.63
CA GLY A 166 -6.02 21.81 10.98
C GLY A 166 -5.51 21.54 9.56
N ARG A 167 -5.62 20.30 9.11
CA ARG A 167 -5.25 19.86 7.76
C ARG A 167 -6.32 18.95 7.18
N LYS A 168 -6.53 19.05 5.87
CA LYS A 168 -7.35 18.08 5.14
C LYS A 168 -6.69 16.69 5.15
N LEU A 169 -7.48 15.63 5.18
CA LEU A 169 -7.00 14.24 5.21
C LEU A 169 -6.00 13.94 4.08
N LYS A 170 -6.25 14.44 2.88
CA LYS A 170 -5.31 14.28 1.74
C LYS A 170 -3.90 14.79 2.07
N LYS A 171 -3.82 15.95 2.74
CA LYS A 171 -2.54 16.54 3.14
C LYS A 171 -1.84 15.70 4.21
N ILE A 172 -2.62 15.17 5.16
CA ILE A 172 -2.11 14.27 6.20
C ILE A 172 -1.50 13.02 5.58
N TRP A 173 -2.20 12.37 4.64
CA TRP A 173 -1.68 11.21 3.93
C TRP A 173 -0.40 11.51 3.14
N GLN A 174 -0.31 12.67 2.51
CA GLN A 174 0.92 13.11 1.82
C GLN A 174 2.09 13.28 2.79
N GLU A 175 1.86 13.93 3.93
CA GLU A 175 2.90 14.16 4.94
C GLU A 175 3.38 12.87 5.61
N LEU A 176 2.50 11.88 5.75
CA LEU A 176 2.82 10.56 6.27
C LEU A 176 3.43 9.63 5.22
N GLY A 177 3.53 10.06 3.96
CA GLY A 177 4.07 9.23 2.88
C GLY A 177 3.19 8.04 2.51
N VAL A 178 1.88 8.12 2.76
CA VAL A 178 0.95 7.05 2.43
C VAL A 178 0.67 7.05 0.93
N ALA A 179 0.93 5.91 0.29
CA ALA A 179 0.71 5.74 -1.15
C ALA A 179 -0.76 5.95 -1.53
N PRO A 180 -1.07 6.53 -2.70
CA PRO A 180 -2.44 6.86 -3.10
C PRO A 180 -3.43 5.71 -3.00
N TRP A 181 -3.05 4.51 -3.42
CA TRP A 181 -3.90 3.31 -3.36
C TRP A 181 -4.19 2.80 -1.95
N ARG A 182 -3.40 3.24 -0.95
CA ARG A 182 -3.62 2.90 0.46
C ARG A 182 -4.54 3.88 1.17
N ARG A 183 -4.67 5.11 0.65
CA ARG A 183 -5.46 6.16 1.29
C ARG A 183 -6.93 5.80 1.39
N ASP A 184 -7.49 5.24 0.30
CA ASP A 184 -8.90 4.86 0.23
C ASP A 184 -9.21 3.52 0.89
N THR A 185 -8.20 2.78 1.31
CA THR A 185 -8.32 1.47 1.96
C THR A 185 -7.79 1.44 3.39
N THR A 186 -7.31 2.57 3.91
CA THR A 186 -6.88 2.70 5.30
C THR A 186 -8.06 3.09 6.20
N PRO A 187 -8.43 2.22 7.16
CA PRO A 187 -9.57 2.48 8.03
C PRO A 187 -9.35 3.68 8.95
N LEU A 188 -10.41 4.46 9.14
CA LEU A 188 -10.49 5.56 10.10
C LEU A 188 -11.56 5.26 11.15
N LEU A 189 -11.19 5.43 12.41
CA LEU A 189 -12.10 5.26 13.53
C LEU A 189 -12.84 6.57 13.81
N PHE A 190 -14.15 6.48 13.97
CA PHE A 190 -15.04 7.60 14.33
C PHE A 190 -15.85 7.27 15.58
N TYR A 191 -16.01 8.26 16.44
CA TYR A 191 -17.03 8.26 17.49
C TYR A 191 -18.09 9.30 17.12
N GLY A 192 -19.33 8.86 16.84
CA GLY A 192 -20.32 9.71 16.21
C GLY A 192 -19.80 10.23 14.86
N GLU A 193 -19.79 11.52 14.68
CA GLU A 193 -19.26 12.22 13.51
C GLU A 193 -17.81 12.71 13.70
N THR A 194 -17.18 12.41 14.83
CA THR A 194 -15.84 12.88 15.17
C THR A 194 -14.77 11.87 14.75
N PRO A 195 -13.84 12.23 13.86
CA PRO A 195 -12.69 11.41 13.54
C PRO A 195 -11.77 11.28 14.75
N ILE A 196 -11.36 10.05 15.08
CA ILE A 196 -10.56 9.75 16.27
C ILE A 196 -9.12 9.40 15.90
N ALA A 197 -8.93 8.43 15.01
CA ALA A 197 -7.61 7.97 14.59
C ALA A 197 -7.66 7.23 13.27
N ALA A 198 -6.50 7.08 12.64
CA ALA A 198 -6.29 6.11 11.57
C ALA A 198 -5.82 4.78 12.15
N ALA A 199 -6.07 3.70 11.42
CA ALA A 199 -5.63 2.36 11.79
C ALA A 199 -4.12 2.31 12.06
N ASP A 200 -3.70 1.43 12.96
CA ASP A 200 -2.31 1.31 13.46
C ASP A 200 -1.78 2.62 14.07
N ASP A 201 -2.68 3.46 14.56
CA ASP A 201 -2.36 4.78 15.15
C ASP A 201 -1.44 5.63 14.25
N LEU A 202 -1.63 5.55 12.92
CA LEU A 202 -0.88 6.35 11.94
C LEU A 202 -1.01 7.85 12.22
N PHE A 203 -2.18 8.27 12.65
CA PHE A 203 -2.38 9.56 13.30
C PHE A 203 -3.52 9.45 14.33
N VAL A 204 -3.49 10.33 15.31
CA VAL A 204 -4.50 10.51 16.33
C VAL A 204 -4.94 11.96 16.30
N THR A 205 -6.26 12.20 16.32
CA THR A 205 -6.79 13.57 16.41
C THR A 205 -6.76 14.06 17.85
N ASN A 206 -6.78 15.37 18.04
CA ASN A 206 -6.86 15.97 19.39
C ASN A 206 -8.11 15.52 20.15
N GLU A 207 -9.23 15.35 19.42
CA GLU A 207 -10.49 14.87 19.99
C GLU A 207 -10.44 13.38 20.35
N GLY A 208 -9.55 12.64 19.72
CA GLY A 208 -9.36 11.21 19.96
C GLY A 208 -8.35 10.89 21.05
N GLU A 209 -7.53 11.85 21.46
CA GLU A 209 -6.51 11.62 22.47
C GLU A 209 -7.10 11.41 23.86
N VAL A 210 -6.59 10.38 24.55
CA VAL A 210 -6.94 10.18 25.97
C VAL A 210 -6.30 11.27 26.80
N LYS A 211 -7.11 11.92 27.65
CA LYS A 211 -6.65 12.99 28.55
C LYS A 211 -6.46 12.47 29.97
N ASP A 212 -7.36 11.61 30.41
CA ASP A 212 -7.36 11.04 31.75
C ASP A 212 -7.72 9.55 31.68
N GLY A 213 -7.03 8.73 32.47
CA GLY A 213 -7.32 7.31 32.58
C GLY A 213 -6.56 6.43 31.58
N GLU A 214 -7.00 5.19 31.45
CA GLU A 214 -6.41 4.25 30.54
C GLU A 214 -6.92 4.45 29.11
N GLY A 215 -6.01 4.58 28.16
CA GLY A 215 -6.30 4.67 26.74
C GLY A 215 -6.40 3.31 26.08
N VAL A 216 -6.79 3.34 24.81
CA VAL A 216 -6.76 2.18 23.91
C VAL A 216 -5.92 2.49 22.69
N SER A 217 -5.51 1.43 21.95
CA SER A 217 -4.85 1.54 20.67
C SER A 217 -5.66 0.82 19.58
N LEU A 218 -5.61 1.33 18.36
CA LEU A 218 -6.30 0.76 17.21
C LEU A 218 -5.32 -0.07 16.39
N ALA A 219 -5.38 -1.39 16.53
CA ALA A 219 -4.56 -2.33 15.75
C ALA A 219 -5.32 -2.81 14.51
N TRP A 220 -4.63 -2.85 13.39
CA TRP A 220 -5.14 -3.37 12.14
C TRP A 220 -4.42 -4.67 11.77
N ARG A 221 -5.12 -5.79 11.89
CA ARG A 221 -4.63 -7.10 11.50
C ARG A 221 -5.04 -7.38 10.06
N LYS A 222 -4.11 -7.18 9.15
CA LYS A 222 -4.33 -7.48 7.73
C LYS A 222 -4.42 -8.98 7.52
N THR A 223 -5.34 -9.43 6.67
CA THR A 223 -5.36 -10.82 6.22
C THR A 223 -4.06 -11.06 5.45
N GLY A 224 -3.31 -12.07 5.82
CA GLY A 224 -2.03 -12.38 5.20
C GLY A 224 -2.15 -12.46 3.67
N GLY A 225 -1.27 -11.76 2.99
CA GLY A 225 -1.10 -11.88 1.55
C GLY A 225 -0.38 -13.17 1.18
#